data_6f559f68454fa3e00831ce812a2f4a65
#
_entry.id   6f559f68454fa3e00831ce812a2f4a65
#
_cell.length_a   1.000
_cell.length_b   1.000
_cell.length_c   1.000
_cell.angle_alpha   90.00
_cell.angle_beta   90.00
_cell.angle_gamma   90.00
#
_symmetry.space_group_name_H-M   'P 1'
#
loop_
_entity.id
_entity.type
_entity.pdbx_description
1 polymer ?
#
loop_
_entity_poly.entity_id
_entity_poly.type
_entity_poly.pdbx_seq_one_letter_code
_entity_poly.pdbx_strand_id
1 'polypeptide(L)'
;IVLAAERQIIELVMTITRKIISDELEERPEIILGVVREALGRVRDQDHLNIHVSLDDYERILQSRNELQSIVGSEKSFTITADTVLERGGCLIETSFGTVEAGIDTQLESIRKAFQEMLP
;
A
#
# COMPACT_ATOMS: atom_id res chain seq x y z
N ILE A 1 20.91 -24.26 11.63
CA ILE A 1 21.72 -24.94 10.67
C ILE A 1 21.07 -24.88 9.32
N VAL A 2 19.96 -25.55 9.17
CA VAL A 2 19.12 -25.42 7.96
C VAL A 2 18.53 -24.03 7.85
N LEU A 3 18.42 -23.34 8.98
CA LEU A 3 17.76 -22.04 9.09
C LEU A 3 18.38 -20.96 8.20
N ALA A 4 19.71 -20.96 8.04
CA ALA A 4 20.36 -19.95 7.20
C ALA A 4 19.95 -20.09 5.73
N ALA A 5 19.91 -21.33 5.23
CA ALA A 5 19.47 -21.59 3.86
C ALA A 5 17.98 -21.28 3.68
N GLU A 6 17.16 -21.63 4.65
CA GLU A 6 15.72 -21.36 4.62
C GLU A 6 15.46 -19.85 4.57
N ARG A 7 16.17 -19.06 5.35
CA ARG A 7 16.05 -17.60 5.32
C ARG A 7 16.47 -17.03 3.97
N GLN A 8 17.54 -17.55 3.38
CA GLN A 8 17.99 -17.13 2.07
C GLN A 8 16.93 -17.43 0.99
N ILE A 9 16.29 -18.59 1.08
CA ILE A 9 15.21 -18.95 0.17
C ILE A 9 14.04 -17.99 0.30
N ILE A 10 13.64 -17.64 1.54
CA ILE A 10 12.57 -16.69 1.78
C ILE A 10 12.91 -15.33 1.17
N GLU A 11 14.12 -14.84 1.39
CA GLU A 11 14.53 -13.55 0.83
C GLU A 11 14.55 -13.58 -0.69
N LEU A 12 14.96 -14.69 -1.29
CA LEU A 12 14.91 -14.84 -2.74
C LEU A 12 13.47 -14.82 -3.26
N VAL A 13 12.57 -15.54 -2.59
CA VAL A 13 11.15 -15.56 -2.95
C VAL A 13 10.58 -14.14 -2.87
N MET A 14 10.90 -13.41 -1.80
CA MET A 14 10.41 -12.04 -1.64
C MET A 14 10.96 -11.11 -2.72
N THR A 15 12.21 -11.26 -3.09
CA THR A 15 12.83 -10.45 -4.15
C THR A 15 12.15 -10.69 -5.48
N ILE A 16 11.91 -11.95 -5.83
CA ILE A 16 11.23 -12.31 -7.06
C ILE A 16 9.80 -11.78 -7.06
N THR A 17 9.10 -11.94 -5.94
CA THR A 17 7.73 -11.49 -5.79
C THR A 17 7.62 -9.98 -5.96
N ARG A 18 8.51 -9.22 -5.33
CA ARG A 18 8.53 -7.76 -5.47
C ARG A 18 8.75 -7.34 -6.92
N LYS A 19 9.63 -8.03 -7.62
CA LYS A 19 9.91 -7.72 -9.02
C LYS A 19 8.68 -7.96 -9.89
N ILE A 20 8.01 -9.09 -9.70
CA ILE A 20 6.81 -9.43 -10.47
C ILE A 20 5.71 -8.40 -10.19
N ILE A 21 5.49 -8.07 -8.93
CA ILE A 21 4.46 -7.10 -8.55
C ILE A 21 4.80 -5.71 -9.08
N SER A 22 6.06 -5.29 -9.00
CA SER A 22 6.49 -4.00 -9.52
C SER A 22 6.22 -3.88 -11.01
N ASP A 23 6.52 -4.92 -11.77
CA ASP A 23 6.25 -4.94 -13.21
C ASP A 23 4.75 -4.88 -13.49
N GLU A 24 3.95 -5.57 -12.72
CA GLU A 24 2.49 -5.57 -12.85
C GLU A 24 1.89 -4.21 -12.53
N LEU A 25 2.40 -3.53 -11.50
CA LEU A 25 1.96 -2.18 -11.15
C LEU A 25 2.29 -1.17 -12.25
N GLU A 26 3.42 -1.35 -12.92
CA GLU A 26 3.81 -0.48 -14.02
C GLU A 26 2.88 -0.67 -15.21
N GLU A 27 2.53 -1.91 -15.53
CA GLU A 27 1.62 -2.22 -16.65
C GLU A 27 0.16 -1.90 -16.35
N ARG A 28 -0.24 -2.02 -15.09
CA ARG A 28 -1.63 -1.82 -14.64
C ARG A 28 -1.69 -0.81 -13.51
N PRO A 29 -1.54 0.47 -13.82
CA PRO A 29 -1.52 1.50 -12.78
C PRO A 29 -2.83 1.61 -12.00
N GLU A 30 -3.92 1.05 -12.51
CA GLU A 30 -5.21 1.03 -11.80
C GLU A 30 -5.21 0.15 -10.55
N ILE A 31 -4.22 -0.72 -10.39
CA ILE A 31 -4.13 -1.58 -9.20
C ILE A 31 -4.02 -0.73 -7.93
N ILE A 32 -3.24 0.36 -7.97
CA ILE A 32 -3.09 1.23 -6.81
C ILE A 32 -4.43 1.84 -6.37
N LEU A 33 -5.31 2.11 -7.32
CA LEU A 33 -6.63 2.64 -6.99
C LEU A 33 -7.41 1.66 -6.11
N GLY A 34 -7.35 0.37 -6.41
CA GLY A 34 -7.98 -0.66 -5.58
C GLY A 34 -7.40 -0.71 -4.17
N VAL A 35 -6.08 -0.56 -4.06
CA VAL A 35 -5.40 -0.52 -2.75
C VAL A 35 -5.88 0.67 -1.92
N VAL A 36 -5.91 1.85 -2.53
CA VAL A 36 -6.36 3.07 -1.86
C VAL A 36 -7.84 2.97 -1.48
N ARG A 37 -8.65 2.47 -2.39
CA ARG A 37 -10.10 2.31 -2.15
C ARG A 37 -10.37 1.42 -0.93
N GLU A 38 -9.68 0.30 -0.85
CA GLU A 38 -9.83 -0.61 0.29
C GLU A 38 -9.38 0.04 1.59
N ALA A 39 -8.24 0.73 1.55
CA ALA A 39 -7.71 1.42 2.72
C ALA A 39 -8.67 2.52 3.22
N LEU A 40 -9.22 3.31 2.30
CA LEU A 40 -10.20 4.34 2.65
C LEU A 40 -11.45 3.75 3.27
N GLY A 41 -11.89 2.59 2.80
CA GLY A 41 -13.05 1.92 3.37
C GLY A 41 -12.90 1.60 4.85
N ARG A 42 -11.67 1.40 5.31
CA ARG A 42 -11.39 1.10 6.72
C ARG A 42 -11.43 2.33 7.61
N VAL A 43 -11.20 3.51 7.05
CA VAL A 43 -11.06 4.76 7.81
C VAL A 43 -12.08 5.83 7.43
N ARG A 44 -13.09 5.49 6.65
CA ARG A 44 -14.07 6.45 6.15
C ARG A 44 -14.83 7.20 7.25
N ASP A 45 -14.84 6.65 8.48
CA ASP A 45 -15.49 7.27 9.63
C ASP A 45 -14.70 8.47 10.16
N GLN A 46 -13.43 8.59 9.78
CA GLN A 46 -12.55 9.64 10.29
C GLN A 46 -12.81 10.95 9.56
N ASP A 47 -12.63 12.06 10.26
CA ASP A 47 -12.92 13.39 9.73
C ASP A 47 -11.79 13.99 8.91
N HIS A 48 -10.55 13.68 9.27
CA HIS A 48 -9.37 14.22 8.60
C HIS A 48 -8.53 13.09 8.02
N LEU A 49 -8.46 13.05 6.70
CA LEU A 49 -7.75 12.00 6.00
C LEU A 49 -6.71 12.59 5.07
N ASN A 50 -5.49 12.09 5.15
CA ASN A 50 -4.43 12.42 4.22
C ASN A 50 -3.89 11.13 3.63
N ILE A 51 -4.07 10.96 2.33
CA ILE A 51 -3.65 9.75 1.61
C ILE A 51 -2.26 9.98 1.04
N HIS A 52 -1.29 9.18 1.47
CA HIS A 52 0.07 9.21 0.93
C HIS A 52 0.25 8.06 -0.04
N VAL A 53 0.73 8.37 -1.21
CA VAL A 53 1.09 7.38 -2.24
C VAL A 53 2.46 7.75 -2.82
N SER A 54 3.06 6.85 -3.57
CA SER A 54 4.35 7.13 -4.19
C SER A 54 4.23 8.22 -5.26
N LEU A 55 5.37 8.81 -5.62
CA LEU A 55 5.42 9.76 -6.73
C LEU A 55 4.90 9.14 -8.02
N ASP A 56 5.22 7.87 -8.25
CA ASP A 56 4.80 7.16 -9.47
C ASP A 56 3.28 6.96 -9.52
N ASP A 57 2.63 6.84 -8.38
CA ASP A 57 1.20 6.56 -8.30
C ASP A 57 0.34 7.83 -8.16
N TYR A 58 0.98 8.95 -7.83
CA TYR A 58 0.27 10.17 -7.46
C TYR A 58 -0.72 10.67 -8.51
N GLU A 59 -0.28 10.76 -9.77
CA GLU A 59 -1.15 11.26 -10.84
C GLU A 59 -2.38 10.37 -11.03
N ARG A 60 -2.19 9.06 -10.96
CA ARG A 60 -3.29 8.12 -11.12
C ARG A 60 -4.34 8.30 -10.02
N ILE A 61 -3.88 8.46 -8.78
CA ILE A 61 -4.79 8.63 -7.63
C ILE A 61 -5.48 10.00 -7.71
N LEU A 62 -4.72 11.02 -8.10
CA LEU A 62 -5.28 12.36 -8.25
C LEU A 62 -6.40 12.39 -9.30
N GLN A 63 -6.24 11.69 -10.42
CA GLN A 63 -7.26 11.57 -11.45
C GLN A 63 -8.54 10.87 -10.95
N SER A 64 -8.41 10.06 -9.93
CA SER A 64 -9.54 9.31 -9.36
C SER A 64 -10.15 9.98 -8.13
N ARG A 65 -9.82 11.24 -7.90
CA ARG A 65 -10.27 11.98 -6.70
C ARG A 65 -11.79 11.93 -6.49
N ASN A 66 -12.56 12.09 -7.57
CA ASN A 66 -14.02 12.10 -7.45
C ASN A 66 -14.57 10.75 -7.00
N GLU A 67 -13.99 9.66 -7.50
CA GLU A 67 -14.36 8.32 -7.08
C GLU A 67 -14.05 8.11 -5.61
N LEU A 68 -12.87 8.55 -5.17
CA LEU A 68 -12.47 8.43 -3.77
C LEU A 68 -13.34 9.28 -2.86
N GLN A 69 -13.75 10.46 -3.33
CA GLN A 69 -14.65 11.33 -2.57
C GLN A 69 -15.97 10.63 -2.26
N SER A 70 -16.47 9.83 -3.19
CA SER A 70 -17.73 9.10 -2.98
C SER A 70 -17.64 8.05 -1.89
N ILE A 71 -16.43 7.55 -1.62
CA ILE A 71 -16.19 6.55 -0.57
C ILE A 71 -16.24 7.19 0.81
N VAL A 72 -15.62 8.36 0.97
CA VAL A 72 -15.56 9.04 2.27
C VAL A 72 -16.78 9.89 2.57
N GLY A 73 -17.58 10.20 1.53
CA GLY A 73 -18.74 11.06 1.67
C GLY A 73 -18.46 12.45 1.12
N SER A 74 -19.47 13.04 0.47
CA SER A 74 -19.31 14.32 -0.23
C SER A 74 -19.06 15.50 0.72
N GLU A 75 -19.41 15.37 1.99
CA GLU A 75 -19.23 16.42 3.00
C GLU A 75 -17.85 16.41 3.64
N LYS A 76 -17.08 15.35 3.42
CA LYS A 76 -15.74 15.24 4.01
C LYS A 76 -14.67 15.69 3.03
N SER A 77 -13.60 16.26 3.58
CA SER A 77 -12.43 16.62 2.77
C SER A 77 -11.30 15.65 3.06
N PHE A 78 -10.48 15.41 2.05
CA PHE A 78 -9.26 14.63 2.20
C PHE A 78 -8.19 15.20 1.28
N THR A 79 -6.95 14.91 1.59
CA THR A 79 -5.81 15.32 0.78
C THR A 79 -5.10 14.11 0.21
N ILE A 80 -4.42 14.29 -0.91
CA ILE A 80 -3.60 13.28 -1.54
C ILE A 80 -2.19 13.85 -1.62
N THR A 81 -1.23 13.14 -1.05
CA THR A 81 0.16 13.58 -0.96
C THR A 81 1.07 12.60 -1.69
N ALA A 82 1.94 13.14 -2.53
CA ALA A 82 3.01 12.35 -3.15
C ALA A 82 4.14 12.24 -2.12
N ASP A 83 4.45 11.04 -1.69
CA ASP A 83 5.41 10.79 -0.62
C ASP A 83 6.64 10.11 -1.19
N THR A 84 7.80 10.78 -1.07
CA THR A 84 9.06 10.29 -1.63
C THR A 84 9.59 9.04 -0.92
N VAL A 85 9.12 8.77 0.29
CA VAL A 85 9.54 7.60 1.06
C VAL A 85 8.84 6.33 0.57
N LEU A 86 7.63 6.48 0.02
CA LEU A 86 6.85 5.33 -0.45
C LEU A 86 7.29 4.88 -1.85
N GLU A 87 7.31 3.57 -2.01
CA GLU A 87 7.54 2.95 -3.32
C GLU A 87 6.21 2.72 -4.02
N ARG A 88 6.26 2.45 -5.32
CA ARG A 88 5.07 2.14 -6.11
C ARG A 88 4.27 1.03 -5.43
N GLY A 89 2.97 1.23 -5.31
CA GLY A 89 2.09 0.30 -4.59
C GLY A 89 1.95 0.59 -3.10
N GLY A 90 2.77 1.49 -2.55
CA GLY A 90 2.69 1.89 -1.15
C GLY A 90 1.51 2.80 -0.91
N CYS A 91 0.91 2.69 0.24
CA CYS A 91 -0.22 3.53 0.64
C CYS A 91 -0.23 3.69 2.15
N LEU A 92 -0.29 4.94 2.59
CA LEU A 92 -0.39 5.26 4.01
C LEU A 92 -1.46 6.33 4.17
N ILE A 93 -2.42 6.12 5.06
CA ILE A 93 -3.45 7.11 5.32
C ILE A 93 -3.30 7.62 6.74
N GLU A 94 -3.09 8.93 6.85
CA GLU A 94 -3.06 9.60 8.14
C GLU A 94 -4.46 10.02 8.54
N THR A 95 -4.82 9.76 9.79
CA THR A 95 -6.08 10.22 10.38
C THR A 95 -5.77 11.00 11.66
N SER A 96 -6.79 11.59 12.27
CA SER A 96 -6.64 12.29 13.54
C SER A 96 -6.17 11.38 14.67
N PHE A 97 -6.37 10.08 14.54
CA PHE A 97 -6.07 9.10 15.60
C PHE A 97 -4.87 8.22 15.28
N GLY A 98 -4.22 8.41 14.16
CA GLY A 98 -3.04 7.64 13.79
C GLY A 98 -2.99 7.36 12.30
N THR A 99 -2.16 6.40 11.92
CA THR A 99 -1.94 6.07 10.51
C THR A 99 -2.33 4.64 10.21
N VAL A 100 -2.76 4.41 8.97
CA VAL A 100 -3.03 3.07 8.46
C VAL A 100 -2.09 2.84 7.28
N GLU A 101 -1.26 1.81 7.39
CA GLU A 101 -0.41 1.36 6.29
C GLU A 101 -1.12 0.21 5.59
N ALA A 102 -1.43 0.40 4.31
CA ALA A 102 -2.25 -0.54 3.56
C ALA A 102 -1.66 -0.89 2.19
N GLY A 103 -0.46 -0.42 1.93
CA GLY A 103 0.18 -0.65 0.65
C GLY A 103 0.62 -2.09 0.43
N ILE A 104 0.98 -2.38 -0.82
CA ILE A 104 1.46 -3.71 -1.19
C ILE A 104 2.76 -4.05 -0.47
N ASP A 105 3.62 -3.07 -0.26
CA ASP A 105 4.87 -3.24 0.50
C ASP A 105 4.60 -3.73 1.92
N THR A 106 3.61 -3.16 2.60
CA THR A 106 3.21 -3.59 3.94
C THR A 106 2.66 -5.00 3.93
N GLN A 107 1.85 -5.34 2.94
CA GLN A 107 1.31 -6.69 2.80
C GLN A 107 2.41 -7.72 2.56
N LEU A 108 3.40 -7.39 1.73
CA LEU A 108 4.54 -8.26 1.48
C LEU A 108 5.37 -8.48 2.73
N GLU A 109 5.60 -7.42 3.51
CA GLU A 109 6.35 -7.53 4.76
C GLU A 109 5.61 -8.42 5.76
N SER A 110 4.30 -8.36 5.82
CA SER A 110 3.49 -9.25 6.67
C SER A 110 3.65 -10.70 6.25
N ILE A 111 3.68 -10.97 4.95
CA ILE A 111 3.89 -12.32 4.42
C ILE A 111 5.28 -12.81 4.79
N ARG A 112 6.30 -11.96 4.66
CA ARG A 112 7.68 -12.33 5.02
C ARG A 112 7.78 -12.73 6.49
N LYS A 113 7.15 -11.95 7.36
CA LYS A 113 7.13 -12.24 8.80
C LYS A 113 6.44 -13.57 9.09
N ALA A 114 5.32 -13.84 8.42
CA ALA A 114 4.62 -15.10 8.59
C ALA A 114 5.50 -16.30 8.20
N PHE A 115 6.24 -16.19 7.11
CA PHE A 115 7.18 -17.24 6.73
C PHE A 115 8.27 -17.44 7.77
N GLN A 116 8.81 -16.36 8.31
CA GLN A 116 9.86 -16.44 9.33
C GLN A 116 9.37 -17.11 10.60
N GLU A 117 8.12 -16.86 11.00
CA GLU A 117 7.52 -17.49 12.17
C GLU A 117 7.26 -18.98 11.98
N MET A 118 7.17 -19.45 10.74
CA MET A 118 6.99 -20.87 10.45
C MET A 118 8.30 -21.65 10.54
N LEU A 119 9.44 -20.98 10.59
CA LEU A 119 10.74 -21.65 10.68
C LEU A 119 11.03 -22.05 12.12
N PRO A 120 11.69 -23.21 12.32
CA PRO A 120 12.07 -23.67 13.66
C PRO A 120 13.12 -22.77 14.31
#